data_ec21be4f45716f7d0ea9c282a39db2f7
#
_entry.id   ec21be4f45716f7d0ea9c282a39db2f7
#
_cell.length_a   1.000
_cell.length_b   1.000
_cell.length_c   1.000
_cell.angle_alpha   90.00
_cell.angle_beta   90.00
_cell.angle_gamma   90.00
#
_symmetry.space_group_name_H-M   'P 1'
#
loop_
_entity.id
_entity.type
_entity.pdbx_description
1 polymer ?
#
loop_
_entity_poly.entity_id
_entity_poly.type
_entity_poly.pdbx_seq_one_letter_code
_entity_poly.pdbx_strand_id
1 'polypeptide(L)'
;MATRLEIAKGKLERLQGEYSQALGEHFALWGTRPMGQPFHMNKPSERSFLNKADRLEYKVGRLADEIEAQTERVERLEWQEHNLSLGLNRRGHLRFTVDNIDNIEKYIEKAERGEILRTKATIRTWKKKLAELKEEIALMDKQQISEKAQELIDSGELTQWKKHPHIYFVKDMRKTALELKDGTFEISKKYPPQTEIDKKILERMLG
;
A
#
# COMPACT_ATOMS: atom_id res chain seq x y z
N MET A 1 13.37 -8.90 0.70
CA MET A 1 12.77 -8.36 -0.56
C MET A 1 12.71 -6.85 -0.43
N ALA A 2 13.12 -6.10 -1.47
CA ALA A 2 13.03 -4.65 -1.46
C ALA A 2 11.57 -4.18 -1.40
N THR A 3 11.30 -3.13 -0.63
CA THR A 3 9.97 -2.51 -0.53
C THR A 3 9.60 -1.79 -1.84
N ARG A 4 8.31 -1.49 -2.01
CA ARG A 4 7.86 -0.69 -3.16
C ARG A 4 8.49 0.71 -3.18
N LEU A 5 8.74 1.27 -2.01
CA LEU A 5 9.40 2.57 -1.87
C LEU A 5 10.87 2.50 -2.28
N GLU A 6 11.62 1.49 -1.82
CA GLU A 6 13.01 1.29 -2.21
C GLU A 6 13.18 1.11 -3.73
N ILE A 7 12.29 0.31 -4.35
CA ILE A 7 12.29 0.13 -5.81
C ILE A 7 12.01 1.47 -6.52
N ALA A 8 11.06 2.27 -5.99
CA ALA A 8 10.73 3.55 -6.59
C ALA A 8 11.87 4.57 -6.45
N LYS A 9 12.56 4.61 -5.31
CA LYS A 9 13.76 5.45 -5.08
C LYS A 9 14.91 5.05 -5.99
N GLY A 10 15.22 3.76 -6.10
CA GLY A 10 16.27 3.28 -7.00
C GLY A 10 15.99 3.60 -8.47
N LYS A 11 14.69 3.58 -8.90
CA LYS A 11 14.35 4.05 -10.24
C LYS A 11 14.57 5.56 -10.40
N LEU A 12 14.25 6.37 -9.39
CA LEU A 12 14.47 7.81 -9.43
C LEU A 12 15.96 8.16 -9.56
N GLU A 13 16.80 7.53 -8.77
CA GLU A 13 18.28 7.71 -8.83
C GLU A 13 18.82 7.36 -10.21
N ARG A 14 18.38 6.25 -10.81
CA ARG A 14 18.79 5.87 -12.15
C ARG A 14 18.39 6.93 -13.19
N LEU A 15 17.14 7.42 -13.15
CA LEU A 15 16.66 8.45 -14.07
C LEU A 15 17.45 9.76 -13.91
N GLN A 16 17.78 10.15 -12.69
CA GLN A 16 18.63 11.33 -12.42
C GLN A 16 20.04 11.16 -12.98
N GLY A 17 20.61 9.96 -12.89
CA GLY A 17 21.89 9.63 -13.51
C GLY A 17 21.86 9.72 -15.03
N GLU A 18 20.83 9.13 -15.66
CA GLU A 18 20.62 9.18 -17.11
C GLU A 18 20.39 10.62 -17.62
N TYR A 19 19.65 11.44 -16.85
CA TYR A 19 19.43 12.85 -17.12
C TYR A 19 20.73 13.66 -17.07
N SER A 20 21.51 13.48 -16.02
CA SER A 20 22.80 14.16 -15.85
C SER A 20 23.77 13.81 -16.97
N GLN A 21 23.81 12.56 -17.39
CA GLN A 21 24.62 12.11 -18.52
C GLN A 21 24.13 12.77 -19.84
N ALA A 22 22.83 12.72 -20.13
CA ALA A 22 22.26 13.30 -21.35
C ALA A 22 22.49 14.82 -21.44
N LEU A 23 22.36 15.50 -20.29
CA LEU A 23 22.63 16.94 -20.16
C LEU A 23 24.13 17.24 -20.41
N GLY A 24 25.02 16.44 -19.86
CA GLY A 24 26.46 16.53 -20.10
C GLY A 24 26.82 16.32 -21.59
N GLU A 25 26.21 15.31 -22.24
CA GLU A 25 26.38 15.06 -23.67
C GLU A 25 25.87 16.25 -24.52
N HIS A 26 24.74 16.85 -24.12
CA HIS A 26 24.18 18.01 -24.80
C HIS A 26 25.11 19.23 -24.69
N PHE A 27 25.60 19.56 -23.50
CA PHE A 27 26.55 20.65 -23.31
C PHE A 27 27.89 20.41 -24.01
N ALA A 28 28.40 19.18 -23.96
CA ALA A 28 29.63 18.82 -24.66
C ALA A 28 29.49 19.00 -26.19
N LEU A 29 28.34 18.60 -26.77
CA LEU A 29 28.06 18.82 -28.19
C LEU A 29 28.10 20.29 -28.57
N TRP A 30 27.40 21.15 -27.79
CA TRP A 30 27.41 22.59 -28.03
C TRP A 30 28.78 23.26 -27.79
N GLY A 31 29.56 22.74 -26.82
CA GLY A 31 30.92 23.19 -26.54
C GLY A 31 31.92 22.95 -27.68
N THR A 32 31.62 22.02 -28.61
CA THR A 32 32.46 21.81 -29.81
C THR A 32 32.34 22.92 -30.88
N ARG A 33 31.39 23.85 -30.69
CA ARG A 33 31.09 24.88 -31.65
C ARG A 33 31.45 26.26 -31.09
N PRO A 34 32.23 27.08 -31.83
CA PRO A 34 32.48 28.47 -31.42
C PRO A 34 31.22 29.32 -31.37
N MET A 35 31.07 30.11 -30.33
CA MET A 35 29.91 30.98 -30.17
C MET A 35 29.81 31.98 -31.33
N GLY A 36 28.61 32.24 -31.83
CA GLY A 36 28.34 33.22 -32.85
C GLY A 36 28.56 32.74 -34.31
N GLN A 37 28.98 31.50 -34.52
CA GLN A 37 29.06 30.99 -35.90
C GLN A 37 27.68 30.70 -36.47
N PRO A 38 27.34 31.22 -37.67
CA PRO A 38 26.07 30.92 -38.32
C PRO A 38 25.99 29.47 -38.79
N PHE A 39 24.79 28.88 -38.78
CA PHE A 39 24.54 27.56 -39.34
C PHE A 39 24.38 27.63 -40.85
N HIS A 40 25.14 26.79 -41.55
CA HIS A 40 25.01 26.62 -43.00
C HIS A 40 24.15 25.38 -43.28
N MET A 41 22.84 25.55 -43.38
CA MET A 41 21.87 24.46 -43.53
C MET A 41 22.10 23.57 -44.77
N ASN A 42 22.87 24.06 -45.77
CA ASN A 42 23.22 23.32 -46.96
C ASN A 42 24.40 22.33 -46.73
N LYS A 43 25.12 22.45 -45.64
CA LYS A 43 26.23 21.52 -45.30
C LYS A 43 25.72 20.29 -44.57
N PRO A 44 25.98 19.07 -45.05
CA PRO A 44 25.55 17.84 -44.38
C PRO A 44 26.01 17.72 -42.94
N SER A 45 27.21 18.18 -42.60
CA SER A 45 27.77 18.19 -41.25
C SER A 45 26.96 19.06 -40.27
N GLU A 46 26.49 20.22 -40.74
CA GLU A 46 25.65 21.13 -39.91
C GLU A 46 24.26 20.52 -39.62
N ARG A 47 23.67 19.90 -40.64
CA ARG A 47 22.39 19.16 -40.45
C ARG A 47 22.56 17.97 -39.47
N SER A 48 23.66 17.23 -39.57
CA SER A 48 23.97 16.14 -38.66
C SER A 48 24.14 16.64 -37.22
N PHE A 49 24.82 17.76 -37.04
CA PHE A 49 24.95 18.40 -35.73
C PHE A 49 23.60 18.79 -35.14
N LEU A 50 22.77 19.52 -35.88
CA LEU A 50 21.43 19.93 -35.42
C LEU A 50 20.54 18.71 -35.08
N ASN A 51 20.48 17.72 -35.96
CA ASN A 51 19.72 16.51 -35.69
C ASN A 51 20.19 15.80 -34.41
N LYS A 52 21.49 15.84 -34.09
CA LYS A 52 22.01 15.27 -32.85
C LYS A 52 21.64 16.13 -31.65
N ALA A 53 21.73 17.47 -31.77
CA ALA A 53 21.31 18.41 -30.72
C ALA A 53 19.83 18.23 -30.38
N ASP A 54 18.94 18.23 -31.39
CA ASP A 54 17.50 18.03 -31.22
C ASP A 54 17.17 16.70 -30.52
N ARG A 55 17.87 15.63 -30.89
CA ARG A 55 17.68 14.30 -30.24
C ARG A 55 18.09 14.33 -28.78
N LEU A 56 19.17 15.00 -28.44
CA LEU A 56 19.64 15.13 -27.05
C LEU A 56 18.70 16.04 -26.26
N GLU A 57 18.24 17.14 -26.83
CA GLU A 57 17.25 18.02 -26.21
C GLU A 57 15.94 17.28 -25.92
N TYR A 58 15.42 16.55 -26.89
CA TYR A 58 14.23 15.70 -26.70
C TYR A 58 14.44 14.65 -25.59
N LYS A 59 15.63 13.98 -25.58
CA LYS A 59 15.98 13.01 -24.54
C LYS A 59 16.02 13.65 -23.16
N VAL A 60 16.62 14.84 -23.03
CA VAL A 60 16.68 15.59 -21.76
C VAL A 60 15.27 15.98 -21.29
N GLY A 61 14.43 16.53 -22.18
CA GLY A 61 13.05 16.88 -21.87
C GLY A 61 12.25 15.66 -21.36
N ARG A 62 12.28 14.56 -22.11
CA ARG A 62 11.58 13.32 -21.71
C ARG A 62 12.05 12.80 -20.34
N LEU A 63 13.37 12.82 -20.08
CA LEU A 63 13.91 12.37 -18.79
C LEU A 63 13.50 13.31 -17.65
N ALA A 64 13.38 14.62 -17.90
CA ALA A 64 12.89 15.58 -16.92
C ALA A 64 11.43 15.24 -16.52
N ASP A 65 10.56 15.01 -17.49
CA ASP A 65 9.16 14.64 -17.26
C ASP A 65 9.04 13.30 -16.49
N GLU A 66 9.89 12.32 -16.87
CA GLU A 66 9.93 11.01 -16.17
C GLU A 66 10.42 11.15 -14.72
N ILE A 67 11.37 12.03 -14.42
CA ILE A 67 11.86 12.32 -13.07
C ILE A 67 10.76 12.97 -12.24
N GLU A 68 10.03 13.96 -12.78
CA GLU A 68 8.93 14.61 -12.09
C GLU A 68 7.85 13.59 -11.70
N ALA A 69 7.37 12.81 -12.66
CA ALA A 69 6.38 11.77 -12.41
C ALA A 69 6.85 10.70 -11.39
N GLN A 70 8.14 10.34 -11.42
CA GLN A 70 8.71 9.38 -10.48
C GLN A 70 8.90 10.00 -9.09
N THR A 71 9.21 11.29 -8.98
CA THR A 71 9.30 12.04 -7.72
C THR A 71 7.95 12.06 -7.02
N GLU A 72 6.89 12.46 -7.72
CA GLU A 72 5.52 12.42 -7.19
C GLU A 72 5.13 11.01 -6.70
N ARG A 73 5.58 9.97 -7.42
CA ARG A 73 5.34 8.59 -7.02
C ARG A 73 6.05 8.23 -5.72
N VAL A 74 7.30 8.66 -5.55
CA VAL A 74 8.09 8.43 -4.32
C VAL A 74 7.42 9.15 -3.16
N GLU A 75 7.09 10.43 -3.28
CA GLU A 75 6.41 11.22 -2.25
C GLU A 75 5.09 10.58 -1.81
N ARG A 76 4.29 10.11 -2.77
CA ARG A 76 3.04 9.41 -2.47
C ARG A 76 3.27 8.09 -1.71
N LEU A 77 4.32 7.33 -2.03
CA LEU A 77 4.65 6.10 -1.31
C LEU A 77 5.17 6.39 0.09
N GLU A 78 6.01 7.41 0.27
CA GLU A 78 6.48 7.87 1.58
C GLU A 78 5.30 8.31 2.47
N TRP A 79 4.38 9.09 1.93
CA TRP A 79 3.16 9.47 2.63
C TRP A 79 2.32 8.25 3.04
N GLN A 80 2.20 7.24 2.16
CA GLN A 80 1.48 6.00 2.46
C GLN A 80 2.17 5.20 3.58
N GLU A 81 3.49 5.07 3.56
CA GLU A 81 4.25 4.38 4.62
C GLU A 81 4.16 5.13 5.94
N HIS A 82 4.26 6.46 5.91
CA HIS A 82 4.05 7.30 7.08
C HIS A 82 2.66 7.08 7.69
N ASN A 83 1.59 7.07 6.88
CA ASN A 83 0.25 6.78 7.37
C ASN A 83 0.15 5.39 8.02
N LEU A 84 0.76 4.38 7.40
CA LEU A 84 0.75 3.02 7.95
C LEU A 84 1.48 2.96 9.31
N SER A 85 2.58 3.68 9.49
CA SER A 85 3.31 3.76 10.76
C SER A 85 2.49 4.43 11.87
N LEU A 86 1.56 5.32 11.50
CA LEU A 86 0.61 5.96 12.43
C LEU A 86 -0.65 5.12 12.68
N GLY A 87 -0.74 3.89 12.16
CA GLY A 87 -1.94 3.05 12.29
C GLY A 87 -3.09 3.48 11.39
N LEU A 88 -2.83 4.36 10.41
CA LEU A 88 -3.79 4.77 9.39
C LEU A 88 -3.74 3.81 8.18
N ASN A 89 -4.77 3.84 7.34
CA ASN A 89 -4.70 3.18 6.05
C ASN A 89 -3.92 4.06 5.04
N ARG A 90 -3.65 3.53 3.84
CA ARG A 90 -2.96 4.27 2.77
C ARG A 90 -3.64 5.58 2.34
N ARG A 91 -4.89 5.81 2.73
CA ARG A 91 -5.67 7.04 2.46
C ARG A 91 -5.75 7.98 3.66
N GLY A 92 -5.00 7.70 4.74
CA GLY A 92 -5.01 8.51 5.96
C GLY A 92 -6.24 8.32 6.86
N HIS A 93 -7.02 7.24 6.70
CA HIS A 93 -8.13 6.93 7.59
C HIS A 93 -7.71 5.93 8.68
N LEU A 94 -8.25 6.06 9.89
CA LEU A 94 -8.05 5.12 10.98
C LEU A 94 -8.44 3.70 10.57
N ARG A 95 -7.56 2.74 10.92
CA ARG A 95 -7.79 1.32 10.74
C ARG A 95 -8.34 0.74 12.04
N PHE A 96 -9.60 0.37 12.05
CA PHE A 96 -10.22 -0.33 13.19
C PHE A 96 -9.93 -1.82 13.07
N THR A 97 -8.78 -2.23 13.64
CA THR A 97 -8.28 -3.62 13.65
C THR A 97 -7.68 -3.92 15.02
N VAL A 98 -7.66 -5.19 15.42
CA VAL A 98 -7.17 -5.65 16.73
C VAL A 98 -5.73 -5.19 16.99
N ASP A 99 -4.87 -5.32 15.99
CA ASP A 99 -3.45 -4.93 16.06
C ASP A 99 -3.22 -3.41 16.10
N ASN A 100 -4.27 -2.60 16.06
CA ASN A 100 -4.16 -1.15 15.95
C ASN A 100 -4.87 -0.39 17.09
N ILE A 101 -5.35 -1.10 18.12
CA ILE A 101 -6.16 -0.51 19.20
C ILE A 101 -5.43 0.65 19.89
N ASP A 102 -4.17 0.47 20.27
CA ASP A 102 -3.38 1.49 20.95
C ASP A 102 -3.20 2.77 20.13
N ASN A 103 -3.01 2.60 18.80
CA ASN A 103 -2.92 3.76 17.91
C ASN A 103 -4.27 4.45 17.72
N ILE A 104 -5.38 3.69 17.69
CA ILE A 104 -6.74 4.26 17.62
C ILE A 104 -7.01 5.11 18.86
N GLU A 105 -6.68 4.61 20.05
CA GLU A 105 -6.84 5.34 21.32
C GLU A 105 -6.05 6.64 21.32
N LYS A 106 -4.75 6.57 21.04
CA LYS A 106 -3.88 7.75 20.93
C LYS A 106 -4.39 8.77 19.90
N TYR A 107 -4.94 8.28 18.77
CA TYR A 107 -5.44 9.16 17.73
C TYR A 107 -6.76 9.84 18.13
N ILE A 108 -7.64 9.13 18.86
CA ILE A 108 -8.86 9.69 19.44
C ILE A 108 -8.52 10.74 20.50
N GLU A 109 -7.58 10.46 21.41
CA GLU A 109 -7.12 11.42 22.42
C GLU A 109 -6.57 12.71 21.79
N LYS A 110 -5.72 12.60 20.77
CA LYS A 110 -5.20 13.74 20.02
C LYS A 110 -6.31 14.56 19.38
N ALA A 111 -7.33 13.90 18.83
CA ALA A 111 -8.48 14.59 18.24
C ALA A 111 -9.34 15.29 19.30
N GLU A 112 -9.46 14.72 20.52
CA GLU A 112 -10.17 15.35 21.65
C GLU A 112 -9.43 16.56 22.21
N ARG A 113 -8.09 16.52 22.23
CA ARG A 113 -7.24 17.66 22.62
C ARG A 113 -7.19 18.77 21.55
N GLY A 114 -7.78 18.52 20.36
CA GLY A 114 -7.76 19.48 19.25
C GLY A 114 -6.46 19.49 18.45
N GLU A 115 -5.53 18.57 18.72
CA GLU A 115 -4.29 18.42 17.93
C GLU A 115 -4.57 17.92 16.51
N ILE A 116 -5.68 17.23 16.34
CA ILE A 116 -6.16 16.73 15.04
C ILE A 116 -7.56 17.27 14.80
N LEU A 117 -7.73 18.08 13.75
CA LEU A 117 -9.03 18.65 13.40
C LEU A 117 -10.01 17.55 12.96
N ARG A 118 -10.99 17.25 13.81
CA ARG A 118 -12.09 16.32 13.52
C ARG A 118 -13.38 16.81 14.17
N THR A 119 -14.52 16.48 13.57
CA THR A 119 -15.82 16.83 14.14
C THR A 119 -16.13 15.95 15.37
N LYS A 120 -16.88 16.51 16.32
CA LYS A 120 -17.34 15.75 17.50
C LYS A 120 -18.13 14.47 17.11
N ALA A 121 -18.90 14.53 16.02
CA ALA A 121 -19.62 13.38 15.48
C ALA A 121 -18.66 12.27 15.02
N THR A 122 -17.56 12.62 14.33
CA THR A 122 -16.54 11.67 13.90
C THR A 122 -15.87 10.99 15.09
N ILE A 123 -15.46 11.77 16.10
CA ILE A 123 -14.84 11.25 17.33
C ILE A 123 -15.79 10.28 18.04
N ARG A 124 -17.07 10.64 18.18
CA ARG A 124 -18.09 9.76 18.77
C ARG A 124 -18.22 8.43 18.00
N THR A 125 -18.21 8.48 16.67
CA THR A 125 -18.28 7.28 15.83
C THR A 125 -17.04 6.40 16.03
N TRP A 126 -15.86 7.00 16.16
CA TRP A 126 -14.62 6.26 16.41
C TRP A 126 -14.61 5.58 17.77
N LYS A 127 -15.05 6.28 18.82
CA LYS A 127 -15.20 5.70 20.16
C LYS A 127 -16.17 4.52 20.17
N LYS A 128 -17.30 4.63 19.45
CA LYS A 128 -18.26 3.53 19.33
C LYS A 128 -17.64 2.31 18.67
N LYS A 129 -16.94 2.48 17.52
CA LYS A 129 -16.27 1.38 16.82
C LYS A 129 -15.14 0.76 17.64
N LEU A 130 -14.41 1.55 18.42
CA LEU A 130 -13.38 1.05 19.32
C LEU A 130 -13.99 0.20 20.44
N ALA A 131 -15.10 0.65 21.03
CA ALA A 131 -15.82 -0.10 22.05
C ALA A 131 -16.34 -1.44 21.49
N GLU A 132 -16.99 -1.43 20.33
CA GLU A 132 -17.45 -2.63 19.64
C GLU A 132 -16.31 -3.64 19.40
N LEU A 133 -15.13 -3.14 18.93
CA LEU A 133 -13.96 -4.00 18.71
C LEU A 133 -13.41 -4.60 20.01
N LYS A 134 -13.37 -3.82 21.10
CA LYS A 134 -12.95 -4.30 22.41
C LYS A 134 -13.92 -5.32 23.00
N GLU A 135 -15.22 -5.12 22.82
CA GLU A 135 -16.25 -6.09 23.22
C GLU A 135 -16.11 -7.40 22.46
N GLU A 136 -15.88 -7.37 21.14
CA GLU A 136 -15.65 -8.57 20.34
C GLU A 136 -14.43 -9.36 20.85
N ILE A 137 -13.34 -8.69 21.19
CA ILE A 137 -12.13 -9.35 21.74
C ILE A 137 -12.44 -9.95 23.12
N ALA A 138 -13.07 -9.19 24.02
CA ALA A 138 -13.40 -9.66 25.35
C ALA A 138 -14.37 -10.85 25.34
N LEU A 139 -15.24 -10.94 24.35
CA LEU A 139 -16.09 -12.12 24.13
C LEU A 139 -15.28 -13.33 23.70
N MET A 140 -14.32 -13.14 22.78
CA MET A 140 -13.44 -14.21 22.33
C MET A 140 -12.54 -14.75 23.45
N ASP A 141 -11.95 -13.86 24.23
CA ASP A 141 -11.06 -14.24 25.35
C ASP A 141 -11.80 -15.07 26.45
N LYS A 142 -13.12 -14.90 26.53
CA LYS A 142 -13.97 -15.66 27.46
C LYS A 142 -14.46 -17.02 26.89
N GLN A 143 -14.38 -17.23 25.60
CA GLN A 143 -14.80 -18.47 24.97
C GLN A 143 -13.73 -19.54 25.18
N GLN A 144 -14.12 -20.68 25.74
CA GLN A 144 -13.29 -21.86 25.71
C GLN A 144 -13.32 -22.45 24.30
N ILE A 145 -12.19 -22.34 23.61
CA ILE A 145 -12.04 -22.87 22.25
C ILE A 145 -11.95 -24.42 22.34
N SER A 146 -12.72 -25.15 21.56
CA SER A 146 -12.66 -26.59 21.49
C SER A 146 -11.31 -27.07 20.94
N GLU A 147 -10.83 -28.25 21.36
CA GLU A 147 -9.56 -28.80 20.87
C GLU A 147 -9.50 -28.83 19.34
N LYS A 148 -10.59 -29.23 18.70
CA LYS A 148 -10.71 -29.28 17.24
C LYS A 148 -10.61 -27.90 16.58
N ALA A 149 -11.23 -26.88 17.17
CA ALA A 149 -11.12 -25.52 16.66
C ALA A 149 -9.70 -24.96 16.84
N GLN A 150 -9.04 -25.30 17.93
CA GLN A 150 -7.64 -24.96 18.16
C GLN A 150 -6.71 -25.63 17.15
N GLU A 151 -6.89 -26.91 16.87
CA GLU A 151 -6.14 -27.65 15.84
C GLU A 151 -6.27 -26.98 14.45
N LEU A 152 -7.48 -26.54 14.09
CA LEU A 152 -7.71 -25.83 12.82
C LEU A 152 -7.02 -24.46 12.77
N ILE A 153 -6.92 -23.76 13.88
CA ILE A 153 -6.17 -22.49 13.97
C ILE A 153 -4.68 -22.77 13.83
N ASP A 154 -4.17 -23.78 14.55
CA ASP A 154 -2.74 -24.12 14.60
C ASP A 154 -2.24 -24.75 13.29
N SER A 155 -3.11 -25.43 12.53
CA SER A 155 -2.78 -25.95 11.20
C SER A 155 -2.36 -24.87 10.22
N GLY A 156 -2.75 -23.61 10.50
CA GLY A 156 -2.48 -22.46 9.66
C GLY A 156 -3.28 -22.46 8.36
N GLU A 157 -4.32 -23.29 8.23
CA GLU A 157 -5.28 -23.27 7.11
C GLU A 157 -6.27 -22.12 7.20
N LEU A 158 -6.40 -21.54 8.41
CA LEU A 158 -7.27 -20.43 8.70
C LEU A 158 -6.48 -19.13 8.89
N THR A 159 -7.04 -18.03 8.44
CA THR A 159 -6.48 -16.67 8.63
C THR A 159 -7.51 -15.80 9.34
N GLN A 160 -7.20 -15.40 10.57
CA GLN A 160 -8.08 -14.55 11.36
C GLN A 160 -8.29 -13.17 10.70
N TRP A 161 -9.53 -12.71 10.67
CA TRP A 161 -9.84 -11.39 10.15
C TRP A 161 -9.62 -10.32 11.22
N LYS A 162 -8.63 -9.45 11.02
CA LYS A 162 -8.22 -8.41 11.98
C LYS A 162 -9.31 -7.39 12.35
N LYS A 163 -10.38 -7.25 11.56
CA LYS A 163 -11.51 -6.36 11.86
C LYS A 163 -12.60 -7.03 12.68
N HIS A 164 -12.76 -8.32 12.53
CA HIS A 164 -13.75 -9.14 13.21
C HIS A 164 -13.04 -10.41 13.65
N PRO A 165 -12.43 -10.41 14.85
CA PRO A 165 -11.55 -11.49 15.31
C PRO A 165 -12.22 -12.86 15.46
N HIS A 166 -13.56 -12.89 15.53
CA HIS A 166 -14.33 -14.16 15.53
C HIS A 166 -14.48 -14.78 14.13
N ILE A 167 -14.06 -14.07 13.05
CA ILE A 167 -14.15 -14.55 11.67
C ILE A 167 -12.79 -15.00 11.16
N TYR A 168 -12.73 -16.19 10.58
CA TYR A 168 -11.53 -16.80 10.03
C TYR A 168 -11.74 -17.15 8.56
N PHE A 169 -10.93 -16.59 7.67
CA PHE A 169 -10.93 -16.95 6.26
C PHE A 169 -10.15 -18.23 6.02
N VAL A 170 -10.71 -19.13 5.21
CA VAL A 170 -10.07 -20.37 4.81
C VAL A 170 -9.08 -20.09 3.69
N LYS A 171 -7.84 -20.57 3.82
CA LYS A 171 -6.83 -20.45 2.76
C LYS A 171 -7.30 -21.20 1.52
N ASP A 172 -6.85 -20.72 0.36
CA ASP A 172 -7.15 -21.27 -0.96
C ASP A 172 -8.63 -21.26 -1.36
N MET A 173 -9.53 -20.77 -0.49
CA MET A 173 -10.94 -20.56 -0.79
C MET A 173 -11.26 -19.09 -0.94
N ARG A 174 -11.81 -18.69 -2.09
CA ARG A 174 -12.13 -17.30 -2.37
C ARG A 174 -13.32 -16.84 -1.52
N LYS A 175 -13.10 -15.84 -0.64
CA LYS A 175 -14.15 -15.20 0.18
C LYS A 175 -14.97 -16.16 1.05
N THR A 176 -14.40 -17.29 1.42
CA THR A 176 -15.05 -18.28 2.31
C THR A 176 -14.50 -18.11 3.71
N ALA A 177 -15.36 -18.05 4.72
CA ALA A 177 -14.96 -17.89 6.10
C ALA A 177 -15.75 -18.78 7.05
N LEU A 178 -15.13 -19.09 8.19
CA LEU A 178 -15.74 -19.71 9.36
C LEU A 178 -15.93 -18.67 10.46
N GLU A 179 -16.97 -18.78 11.24
CA GLU A 179 -17.24 -17.97 12.43
C GLU A 179 -17.03 -18.82 13.68
N LEU A 180 -16.20 -18.33 14.60
CA LEU A 180 -16.02 -18.96 15.90
C LEU A 180 -17.19 -18.57 16.80
N LYS A 181 -18.03 -19.54 17.19
CA LYS A 181 -19.16 -19.38 18.10
C LYS A 181 -19.13 -20.46 19.16
N ASP A 182 -19.28 -20.04 20.40
CA ASP A 182 -19.32 -20.93 21.56
C ASP A 182 -18.15 -21.97 21.57
N GLY A 183 -16.98 -21.53 21.09
CA GLY A 183 -15.77 -22.35 21.04
C GLY A 183 -15.66 -23.30 19.84
N THR A 184 -16.63 -23.31 18.94
CA THR A 184 -16.65 -24.16 17.73
C THR A 184 -16.74 -23.32 16.47
N PHE A 185 -16.27 -23.88 15.36
CA PHE A 185 -16.39 -23.22 14.07
C PHE A 185 -17.69 -23.58 13.37
N GLU A 186 -18.38 -22.55 12.86
CA GLU A 186 -19.52 -22.68 11.96
C GLU A 186 -19.21 -21.98 10.62
N ILE A 187 -19.87 -22.41 9.55
CA ILE A 187 -19.76 -21.74 8.26
C ILE A 187 -20.38 -20.34 8.36
N SER A 188 -19.64 -19.32 8.00
CA SER A 188 -20.11 -17.93 8.06
C SER A 188 -21.29 -17.70 7.12
N LYS A 189 -22.38 -17.18 7.67
CA LYS A 189 -23.56 -16.75 6.87
C LYS A 189 -23.24 -15.61 5.92
N LYS A 190 -22.27 -14.77 6.27
CA LYS A 190 -21.86 -13.60 5.49
C LYS A 190 -20.87 -13.94 4.37
N TYR A 191 -20.07 -15.01 4.59
CA TYR A 191 -19.03 -15.46 3.67
C TYR A 191 -19.16 -16.98 3.44
N PRO A 192 -20.27 -17.43 2.83
CA PRO A 192 -20.50 -18.86 2.58
C PRO A 192 -19.56 -19.38 1.48
N PRO A 193 -19.35 -20.70 1.40
CA PRO A 193 -18.60 -21.32 0.32
C PRO A 193 -19.23 -21.01 -1.05
N GLN A 194 -18.38 -20.74 -2.03
CA GLN A 194 -18.84 -20.31 -3.37
C GLN A 194 -19.10 -21.50 -4.29
N THR A 195 -18.50 -22.67 -3.99
CA THR A 195 -18.66 -23.89 -4.80
C THR A 195 -19.09 -25.06 -3.95
N GLU A 196 -19.71 -26.07 -4.57
CA GLU A 196 -20.05 -27.33 -3.89
C GLU A 196 -18.80 -28.10 -3.42
N ILE A 197 -17.66 -27.90 -4.09
CA ILE A 197 -16.38 -28.48 -3.68
C ILE A 197 -15.92 -27.85 -2.38
N ASP A 198 -15.93 -26.52 -2.29
CA ASP A 198 -15.57 -25.78 -1.08
C ASP A 198 -16.46 -26.19 0.10
N LYS A 199 -17.77 -26.36 -0.15
CA LYS A 199 -18.72 -26.80 0.88
C LYS A 199 -18.36 -28.20 1.43
N LYS A 200 -18.08 -29.16 0.57
CA LYS A 200 -17.67 -30.51 0.97
C LYS A 200 -16.35 -30.52 1.75
N ILE A 201 -15.40 -29.66 1.37
CA ILE A 201 -14.14 -29.52 2.10
C ILE A 201 -14.40 -28.98 3.50
N LEU A 202 -15.21 -27.91 3.62
CA LEU A 202 -15.56 -27.34 4.92
C LEU A 202 -16.32 -28.31 5.81
N GLU A 203 -17.28 -29.06 5.27
CA GLU A 203 -18.01 -30.09 6.02
C GLU A 203 -17.05 -31.16 6.55
N ARG A 204 -15.99 -31.51 5.80
CA ARG A 204 -14.95 -32.43 6.24
C ARG A 204 -14.02 -31.84 7.29
N MET A 205 -13.72 -30.55 7.21
CA MET A 205 -12.90 -29.83 8.21
C MET A 205 -13.64 -29.68 9.55
N LEU A 206 -14.95 -29.49 9.49
CA LEU A 206 -15.80 -29.30 10.68
C LEU A 206 -16.33 -30.61 11.29
N GLY A 207 -16.55 -31.63 10.48
CA GLY A 207 -17.08 -32.96 10.89
C GLY A 207 -16.04 -33.85 11.47
#